data_bf2ecd6465fd4185b774a75c7dc30ffe
#
_entry.id   bf2ecd6465fd4185b774a75c7dc30ffe
#
_cell.length_a   1.000
_cell.length_b   1.000
_cell.length_c   1.000
_cell.angle_alpha   90.00
_cell.angle_beta   90.00
_cell.angle_gamma   90.00
#
_symmetry.space_group_name_H-M   'P 1'
#
loop_
_entity.id
_entity.type
_entity.pdbx_description
1 polymer ?
#
loop_
_entity_poly.entity_id
_entity_poly.type
_entity_poly.pdbx_seq_one_letter_code
_entity_poly.pdbx_strand_id
1 'polypeptide(L)'
;VNLRMIHSESINDSTSKHLLKDLDDILVAPGFGERGIDGKIIAIRFARENKIPFLGICLGMQCAVIEFGRNVLGYKDAHSTEMNPSTEFPVIDIMEEQKNVDKKGGTMRLGLYPCSLKPGSKIMNVYQAAEISERHRHRFEFNNKYLEAYEKAGMIATGMNKQNNLVEIIELKDHPWFIGVQFHPEYKSTVAAPHPLFVDFVKAAIQHKKLQIK
;
A
#
# COMPACT_ATOMS: atom_id res chain seq x y z
N VAL A 1 -19.17 10.09 6.91
CA VAL A 1 -18.54 9.11 5.99
C VAL A 1 -19.56 8.02 5.73
N ASN A 2 -19.74 7.67 4.45
CA ASN A 2 -20.61 6.59 4.01
C ASN A 2 -19.71 5.42 3.57
N LEU A 3 -19.63 4.36 4.36
CA LEU A 3 -18.73 3.23 4.09
C LEU A 3 -19.42 2.21 3.19
N ARG A 4 -18.79 1.91 2.04
CA ARG A 4 -19.21 0.85 1.12
C ARG A 4 -18.22 -0.30 1.16
N MET A 5 -18.62 -1.43 1.72
CA MET A 5 -17.83 -2.66 1.73
C MET A 5 -18.01 -3.41 0.41
N ILE A 6 -16.91 -3.66 -0.30
CA ILE A 6 -16.91 -4.38 -1.58
C ILE A 6 -15.99 -5.60 -1.46
N HIS A 7 -16.50 -6.78 -1.74
CA HIS A 7 -15.69 -7.99 -1.81
C HIS A 7 -14.76 -7.93 -3.03
N SER A 8 -13.45 -8.06 -2.82
CA SER A 8 -12.47 -8.00 -3.91
C SER A 8 -12.69 -9.09 -4.98
N GLU A 9 -13.22 -10.25 -4.62
CA GLU A 9 -13.56 -11.33 -5.57
C GLU A 9 -14.67 -10.94 -6.56
N SER A 10 -15.50 -9.93 -6.24
CA SER A 10 -16.51 -9.40 -7.16
C SER A 10 -15.96 -8.37 -8.16
N ILE A 11 -14.72 -7.92 -7.97
CA ILE A 11 -14.09 -6.91 -8.80
C ILE A 11 -13.27 -7.59 -9.89
N ASN A 12 -13.64 -7.32 -11.15
CA ASN A 12 -12.91 -7.74 -12.36
C ASN A 12 -12.99 -6.61 -13.40
N ASP A 13 -12.37 -6.78 -14.56
CA ASP A 13 -12.33 -5.73 -15.59
C ASP A 13 -13.73 -5.29 -16.05
N SER A 14 -14.73 -6.20 -16.08
CA SER A 14 -16.09 -5.87 -16.47
C SER A 14 -16.92 -5.19 -15.39
N THR A 15 -16.65 -5.47 -14.10
CA THR A 15 -17.43 -4.95 -12.96
C THR A 15 -16.80 -3.72 -12.30
N SER A 16 -15.49 -3.52 -12.44
CA SER A 16 -14.71 -2.50 -11.73
C SER A 16 -15.30 -1.10 -11.91
N LYS A 17 -15.59 -0.67 -13.15
CA LYS A 17 -16.16 0.64 -13.43
C LYS A 17 -17.52 0.84 -12.75
N HIS A 18 -18.39 -0.18 -12.76
CA HIS A 18 -19.70 -0.09 -12.12
C HIS A 18 -19.59 -0.04 -10.60
N LEU A 19 -18.68 -0.81 -10.02
CA LEU A 19 -18.54 -0.91 -8.57
C LEU A 19 -17.80 0.27 -7.94
N LEU A 20 -16.88 0.93 -8.67
CA LEU A 20 -15.91 1.86 -8.12
C LEU A 20 -16.07 3.32 -8.58
N LYS A 21 -16.82 3.59 -9.65
CA LYS A 21 -16.90 4.93 -10.30
C LYS A 21 -17.38 6.07 -9.41
N ASP A 22 -18.23 5.76 -8.43
CA ASP A 22 -18.88 6.77 -7.57
C ASP A 22 -18.22 6.83 -6.17
N LEU A 23 -17.01 6.28 -6.02
CA LEU A 23 -16.27 6.33 -4.75
C LEU A 23 -15.42 7.59 -4.66
N ASP A 24 -15.47 8.24 -3.51
CA ASP A 24 -14.65 9.41 -3.20
C ASP A 24 -13.22 9.03 -2.77
N ASP A 25 -13.03 7.79 -2.32
CA ASP A 25 -11.76 7.17 -1.95
C ASP A 25 -11.83 5.64 -2.03
N ILE A 26 -10.67 4.97 -2.04
CA ILE A 26 -10.56 3.52 -2.02
C ILE A 26 -9.51 3.11 -0.99
N LEU A 27 -9.93 2.31 0.01
CA LEU A 27 -9.03 1.66 0.97
C LEU A 27 -8.93 0.17 0.65
N VAL A 28 -7.71 -0.32 0.46
CA VAL A 28 -7.43 -1.76 0.38
C VAL A 28 -6.85 -2.23 1.71
N ALA A 29 -7.67 -3.00 2.41
CA ALA A 29 -7.41 -3.47 3.76
C ALA A 29 -6.28 -4.52 3.82
N PRO A 30 -5.65 -4.72 5.00
CA PRO A 30 -4.69 -5.78 5.22
C PRO A 30 -5.32 -7.16 5.04
N GLY A 31 -4.47 -8.18 4.92
CA GLY A 31 -4.88 -9.57 4.75
C GLY A 31 -3.68 -10.47 4.50
N PHE A 32 -3.98 -11.74 4.22
CA PHE A 32 -3.01 -12.78 3.90
C PHE A 32 -3.55 -13.69 2.78
N GLY A 33 -2.65 -14.34 2.04
CA GLY A 33 -2.99 -15.33 1.03
C GLY A 33 -3.51 -14.75 -0.28
N GLU A 34 -3.90 -15.64 -1.19
CA GLU A 34 -4.18 -15.32 -2.60
C GLU A 34 -5.60 -14.83 -2.86
N ARG A 35 -6.52 -15.02 -1.90
CA ARG A 35 -7.94 -14.77 -2.10
C ARG A 35 -8.24 -13.30 -2.44
N GLY A 36 -8.82 -13.07 -3.61
CA GLY A 36 -9.26 -11.76 -4.07
C GLY A 36 -8.13 -10.77 -4.40
N ILE A 37 -6.90 -11.25 -4.61
CA ILE A 37 -5.74 -10.42 -4.95
C ILE A 37 -5.95 -9.70 -6.28
N ASP A 38 -6.41 -10.39 -7.32
CA ASP A 38 -6.64 -9.78 -8.65
C ASP A 38 -7.65 -8.63 -8.56
N GLY A 39 -8.73 -8.82 -7.82
CA GLY A 39 -9.71 -7.74 -7.61
C GLY A 39 -9.14 -6.55 -6.84
N LYS A 40 -8.25 -6.77 -5.86
CA LYS A 40 -7.52 -5.68 -5.19
C LYS A 40 -6.62 -4.93 -6.17
N ILE A 41 -5.86 -5.65 -7.00
CA ILE A 41 -4.99 -5.06 -8.03
C ILE A 41 -5.81 -4.23 -9.02
N ILE A 42 -6.97 -4.73 -9.47
CA ILE A 42 -7.88 -4.01 -10.37
C ILE A 42 -8.43 -2.74 -9.69
N ALA A 43 -8.83 -2.82 -8.43
CA ALA A 43 -9.31 -1.67 -7.68
C ALA A 43 -8.22 -0.59 -7.51
N ILE A 44 -6.98 -1.01 -7.27
CA ILE A 44 -5.81 -0.12 -7.14
C ILE A 44 -5.51 0.55 -8.48
N ARG A 45 -5.51 -0.22 -9.59
CA ARG A 45 -5.37 0.33 -10.94
C ARG A 45 -6.44 1.39 -11.21
N PHE A 46 -7.69 1.09 -10.87
CA PHE A 46 -8.79 2.02 -11.03
C PHE A 46 -8.57 3.32 -10.23
N ALA A 47 -8.15 3.22 -8.97
CA ALA A 47 -7.83 4.38 -8.14
C ALA A 47 -6.69 5.21 -8.75
N ARG A 48 -5.60 4.59 -9.17
CA ARG A 48 -4.43 5.25 -9.76
C ARG A 48 -4.80 5.99 -11.04
N GLU A 49 -5.48 5.33 -11.97
CA GLU A 49 -5.82 5.87 -13.29
C GLU A 49 -6.86 6.99 -13.22
N ASN A 50 -7.83 6.89 -12.30
CA ASN A 50 -8.89 7.87 -12.13
C ASN A 50 -8.57 8.93 -11.06
N LYS A 51 -7.35 8.95 -10.50
CA LYS A 51 -6.90 9.91 -9.48
C LYS A 51 -7.78 9.92 -8.23
N ILE A 52 -8.38 8.79 -7.88
CA ILE A 52 -9.18 8.62 -6.68
C ILE A 52 -8.22 8.42 -5.49
N PRO A 53 -8.36 9.14 -4.37
CA PRO A 53 -7.58 8.93 -3.17
C PRO A 53 -7.50 7.45 -2.77
N PHE A 54 -6.29 6.96 -2.51
CA PHE A 54 -6.04 5.55 -2.25
C PHE A 54 -5.21 5.35 -0.98
N LEU A 55 -5.66 4.44 -0.12
CA LEU A 55 -4.89 3.96 1.03
C LEU A 55 -4.73 2.43 0.96
N GLY A 56 -3.50 1.95 0.86
CA GLY A 56 -3.17 0.53 0.94
C GLY A 56 -2.50 0.19 2.27
N ILE A 57 -3.07 -0.74 3.05
CA ILE A 57 -2.54 -1.15 4.35
C ILE A 57 -1.97 -2.57 4.25
N CYS A 58 -0.71 -2.77 4.65
CA CYS A 58 -0.01 -4.05 4.66
C CYS A 58 -0.12 -4.77 3.30
N LEU A 59 -0.96 -5.79 3.16
CA LEU A 59 -1.25 -6.44 1.88
C LEU A 59 -1.74 -5.45 0.82
N GLY A 60 -2.47 -4.40 1.21
CA GLY A 60 -2.92 -3.35 0.30
C GLY A 60 -1.78 -2.55 -0.32
N MET A 61 -0.72 -2.26 0.44
CA MET A 61 0.52 -1.68 -0.10
C MET A 61 1.21 -2.67 -1.04
N GLN A 62 1.34 -3.93 -0.66
CA GLN A 62 1.96 -4.97 -1.50
C GLN A 62 1.23 -5.13 -2.83
N CYS A 63 -0.11 -5.15 -2.81
CA CYS A 63 -0.91 -5.16 -4.04
C CYS A 63 -0.70 -3.90 -4.91
N ALA A 64 -0.47 -2.73 -4.29
CA ALA A 64 -0.16 -1.50 -5.03
C ALA A 64 1.21 -1.57 -5.71
N VAL A 65 2.20 -2.16 -5.05
CA VAL A 65 3.51 -2.44 -5.65
C VAL A 65 3.37 -3.41 -6.83
N ILE A 66 2.63 -4.50 -6.68
CA ILE A 66 2.39 -5.47 -7.74
C ILE A 66 1.66 -4.81 -8.92
N GLU A 67 0.60 -4.04 -8.66
CA GLU A 67 -0.15 -3.31 -9.69
C GLU A 67 0.76 -2.40 -10.51
N PHE A 68 1.56 -1.60 -9.84
CA PHE A 68 2.48 -0.66 -10.48
C PHE A 68 3.55 -1.37 -11.31
N GLY A 69 4.09 -2.47 -10.78
CA GLY A 69 5.04 -3.32 -11.51
C GLY A 69 4.44 -3.84 -12.81
N ARG A 70 3.21 -4.37 -12.78
CA ARG A 70 2.52 -4.92 -13.95
C ARG A 70 2.14 -3.86 -14.97
N ASN A 71 1.51 -2.78 -14.54
CA ASN A 71 0.81 -1.86 -15.43
C ASN A 71 1.61 -0.59 -15.77
N VAL A 72 2.65 -0.26 -15.01
CA VAL A 72 3.50 0.91 -15.27
C VAL A 72 4.90 0.51 -15.71
N LEU A 73 5.53 -0.45 -15.02
CA LEU A 73 6.89 -0.91 -15.36
C LEU A 73 6.92 -2.00 -16.44
N GLY A 74 5.78 -2.62 -16.75
CA GLY A 74 5.67 -3.69 -17.76
C GLY A 74 6.19 -5.05 -17.27
N TYR A 75 6.38 -5.25 -15.98
CA TYR A 75 6.74 -6.51 -15.36
C TYR A 75 5.49 -7.41 -15.27
N LYS A 76 5.11 -8.04 -16.39
CA LYS A 76 3.81 -8.72 -16.57
C LYS A 76 3.49 -9.76 -15.51
N ASP A 77 4.53 -10.44 -14.98
CA ASP A 77 4.39 -11.45 -13.93
C ASP A 77 4.79 -10.93 -12.53
N ALA A 78 4.86 -9.60 -12.33
CA ALA A 78 5.20 -9.05 -11.02
C ALA A 78 4.25 -9.58 -9.95
N HIS A 79 4.82 -10.13 -8.87
CA HIS A 79 4.05 -10.74 -7.79
C HIS A 79 4.80 -10.73 -6.45
N SER A 80 4.12 -11.19 -5.41
CA SER A 80 4.72 -11.60 -4.15
C SER A 80 5.10 -13.07 -4.22
N THR A 81 6.29 -13.43 -3.71
CA THR A 81 6.70 -14.84 -3.57
C THR A 81 5.87 -15.61 -2.54
N GLU A 82 5.06 -14.92 -1.72
CA GLU A 82 4.05 -15.55 -0.87
C GLU A 82 2.97 -16.27 -1.69
N MET A 83 2.54 -15.64 -2.80
CA MET A 83 1.41 -16.08 -3.61
C MET A 83 1.87 -16.78 -4.90
N ASN A 84 2.96 -16.33 -5.49
CA ASN A 84 3.59 -16.95 -6.66
C ASN A 84 5.09 -17.12 -6.44
N PRO A 85 5.55 -18.25 -5.86
CA PRO A 85 6.98 -18.48 -5.60
C PRO A 85 7.84 -18.55 -6.86
N SER A 86 7.24 -18.73 -8.04
CA SER A 86 7.92 -18.85 -9.33
C SER A 86 7.86 -17.58 -10.18
N THR A 87 7.39 -16.46 -9.63
CA THR A 87 7.32 -15.19 -10.37
C THR A 87 8.70 -14.75 -10.89
N GLU A 88 8.75 -14.30 -12.14
CA GLU A 88 9.96 -13.72 -12.74
C GLU A 88 10.35 -12.37 -12.12
N PHE A 89 9.36 -11.65 -11.57
CA PHE A 89 9.54 -10.35 -10.95
C PHE A 89 9.01 -10.36 -9.51
N PRO A 90 9.78 -10.92 -8.54
CA PRO A 90 9.41 -10.95 -7.12
C PRO A 90 9.56 -9.55 -6.50
N VAL A 91 8.62 -8.65 -6.81
CA VAL A 91 8.62 -7.27 -6.33
C VAL A 91 8.25 -7.15 -4.84
N ILE A 92 7.59 -8.19 -4.31
CA ILE A 92 7.40 -8.45 -2.89
C ILE A 92 8.02 -9.79 -2.58
N ASP A 93 8.94 -9.84 -1.61
CA ASP A 93 9.70 -11.04 -1.27
C ASP A 93 9.92 -11.15 0.24
N ILE A 94 10.34 -12.33 0.68
CA ILE A 94 10.78 -12.54 2.05
C ILE A 94 12.18 -11.93 2.24
N MET A 95 12.46 -11.39 3.42
CA MET A 95 13.80 -10.87 3.72
C MET A 95 14.86 -11.98 3.67
N GLU A 96 16.08 -11.65 3.23
CA GLU A 96 17.20 -12.60 3.15
C GLU A 96 17.48 -13.30 4.51
N GLU A 97 17.40 -12.55 5.60
CA GLU A 97 17.57 -13.05 6.97
C GLU A 97 16.51 -14.08 7.38
N GLN A 98 15.37 -14.07 6.72
CA GLN A 98 14.24 -14.98 7.00
C GLN A 98 14.25 -16.23 6.12
N LYS A 99 15.04 -16.27 5.06
CA LYS A 99 15.10 -17.41 4.12
C LYS A 99 15.65 -18.69 4.77
N ASN A 100 16.43 -18.57 5.84
CA ASN A 100 17.13 -19.68 6.51
C ASN A 100 16.46 -20.14 7.81
N VAL A 101 15.23 -19.70 8.11
CA VAL A 101 14.54 -20.04 9.36
C VAL A 101 13.48 -21.12 9.11
N ASP A 102 13.74 -22.34 9.59
CA ASP A 102 12.85 -23.51 9.43
C ASP A 102 11.48 -23.39 10.11
N LYS A 103 11.29 -22.43 11.04
CA LYS A 103 10.04 -22.23 11.77
C LYS A 103 9.30 -20.99 11.28
N LYS A 104 8.27 -21.19 10.45
CA LYS A 104 7.43 -20.11 9.89
C LYS A 104 6.88 -19.08 10.90
N GLY A 105 6.70 -19.45 12.16
CA GLY A 105 6.22 -18.55 13.22
C GLY A 105 7.24 -17.52 13.71
N GLY A 106 8.55 -17.80 13.58
CA GLY A 106 9.65 -16.95 14.05
C GLY A 106 10.12 -15.87 13.07
N THR A 107 9.56 -15.83 11.84
CA THR A 107 10.00 -14.94 10.77
C THR A 107 9.11 -13.72 10.55
N MET A 108 8.03 -13.59 11.33
CA MET A 108 7.10 -12.47 11.19
C MET A 108 7.63 -11.21 11.90
N ARG A 109 7.62 -10.07 11.22
CA ARG A 109 7.82 -8.77 11.88
C ARG A 109 6.58 -8.46 12.71
N LEU A 110 6.75 -8.49 14.03
CA LEU A 110 5.70 -8.22 15.00
C LEU A 110 6.11 -7.08 15.93
N GLY A 111 5.21 -6.15 16.17
CA GLY A 111 5.43 -5.08 17.12
C GLY A 111 5.75 -3.72 16.51
N LEU A 112 6.35 -2.86 17.29
CA LEU A 112 6.62 -1.46 16.98
C LEU A 112 8.01 -1.32 16.33
N TYR A 113 8.06 -0.68 15.15
CA TYR A 113 9.30 -0.43 14.43
C TYR A 113 9.41 1.04 14.03
N PRO A 114 10.63 1.62 14.06
CA PRO A 114 10.86 2.99 13.61
C PRO A 114 10.80 3.09 12.08
N CYS A 115 10.33 4.24 11.60
CA CYS A 115 10.30 4.58 10.20
C CYS A 115 10.69 6.06 10.02
N SER A 116 11.73 6.30 9.22
CA SER A 116 12.18 7.65 8.86
C SER A 116 11.41 8.12 7.64
N LEU A 117 10.83 9.31 7.70
CA LEU A 117 10.03 9.87 6.63
C LEU A 117 10.87 10.78 5.72
N LYS A 118 10.62 10.70 4.42
CA LYS A 118 11.31 11.50 3.40
C LYS A 118 10.89 12.97 3.49
N PRO A 119 11.82 13.92 3.61
CA PRO A 119 11.49 15.34 3.61
C PRO A 119 10.70 15.77 2.38
N GLY A 120 9.64 16.56 2.59
CA GLY A 120 8.78 17.05 1.51
C GLY A 120 7.74 16.05 1.00
N SER A 121 7.68 14.83 1.55
CA SER A 121 6.64 13.84 1.23
C SER A 121 5.27 14.23 1.80
N LYS A 122 4.19 13.70 1.22
CA LYS A 122 2.83 13.87 1.76
C LYS A 122 2.74 13.26 3.16
N ILE A 123 3.31 12.06 3.34
CA ILE A 123 3.26 11.36 4.63
C ILE A 123 3.97 12.15 5.74
N MET A 124 5.08 12.82 5.46
CA MET A 124 5.74 13.68 6.45
C MET A 124 4.83 14.85 6.88
N ASN A 125 4.08 15.42 5.93
CA ASN A 125 3.08 16.45 6.22
C ASN A 125 1.89 15.90 7.03
N VAL A 126 1.49 14.65 6.81
CA VAL A 126 0.42 13.98 7.57
C VAL A 126 0.81 13.78 9.02
N TYR A 127 2.02 13.28 9.27
CA TYR A 127 2.50 13.00 10.64
C TYR A 127 3.08 14.21 11.35
N GLN A 128 3.49 15.26 10.62
CA GLN A 128 4.21 16.42 11.16
C GLN A 128 5.48 16.01 11.95
N ALA A 129 6.16 14.97 11.50
CA ALA A 129 7.34 14.39 12.13
C ALA A 129 8.28 13.80 11.07
N ALA A 130 9.58 13.81 11.33
CA ALA A 130 10.59 13.19 10.47
C ALA A 130 10.79 11.69 10.77
N GLU A 131 10.47 11.27 11.97
CA GLU A 131 10.57 9.90 12.46
C GLU A 131 9.25 9.50 13.13
N ILE A 132 8.78 8.32 12.82
CA ILE A 132 7.58 7.72 13.41
C ILE A 132 7.89 6.28 13.88
N SER A 133 7.01 5.71 14.67
CA SER A 133 7.09 4.30 15.04
C SER A 133 5.71 3.69 14.87
N GLU A 134 5.60 2.63 14.07
CA GLU A 134 4.33 1.99 13.75
C GLU A 134 4.36 0.48 13.98
N ARG A 135 3.18 -0.13 14.16
CA ARG A 135 3.05 -1.54 14.48
C ARG A 135 2.94 -2.38 13.22
N HIS A 136 3.70 -3.46 13.16
CA HIS A 136 3.79 -4.38 12.04
C HIS A 136 3.26 -5.77 12.39
N ARG A 137 2.75 -6.47 11.37
CA ARG A 137 2.37 -7.88 11.42
C ARG A 137 2.44 -8.48 10.01
N HIS A 138 3.64 -8.69 9.51
CA HIS A 138 3.86 -9.25 8.17
C HIS A 138 5.20 -9.96 8.08
N ARG A 139 5.41 -10.70 6.99
CA ARG A 139 6.63 -11.46 6.70
C ARG A 139 7.28 -10.99 5.40
N PHE A 140 6.47 -10.63 4.42
CA PHE A 140 6.91 -10.22 3.10
C PHE A 140 7.05 -8.71 3.02
N GLU A 141 8.05 -8.25 2.27
CA GLU A 141 8.48 -6.87 2.18
C GLU A 141 8.64 -6.44 0.73
N PHE A 142 8.67 -5.15 0.47
CA PHE A 142 9.09 -4.60 -0.81
C PHE A 142 10.53 -5.07 -1.13
N ASN A 143 10.74 -5.62 -2.34
CA ASN A 143 12.06 -6.07 -2.76
C ASN A 143 12.88 -4.90 -3.30
N ASN A 144 13.87 -4.46 -2.52
CA ASN A 144 14.71 -3.29 -2.82
C ASN A 144 15.51 -3.39 -4.14
N LYS A 145 15.63 -4.58 -4.74
CA LYS A 145 16.23 -4.74 -6.10
C LYS A 145 15.47 -3.94 -7.15
N TYR A 146 14.20 -3.67 -6.92
CA TYR A 146 13.33 -2.94 -7.84
C TYR A 146 13.17 -1.45 -7.49
N LEU A 147 13.65 -1.01 -6.31
CA LEU A 147 13.38 0.33 -5.78
C LEU A 147 13.71 1.45 -6.77
N GLU A 148 14.88 1.40 -7.39
CA GLU A 148 15.31 2.42 -8.36
C GLU A 148 14.36 2.52 -9.58
N ALA A 149 13.90 1.38 -10.10
CA ALA A 149 12.96 1.35 -11.23
C ALA A 149 11.61 1.94 -10.85
N TYR A 150 11.10 1.63 -9.65
CA TYR A 150 9.85 2.17 -9.13
C TYR A 150 9.93 3.67 -8.92
N GLU A 151 11.01 4.18 -8.29
CA GLU A 151 11.19 5.61 -8.04
C GLU A 151 11.34 6.41 -9.35
N LYS A 152 12.09 5.91 -10.33
CA LYS A 152 12.19 6.51 -11.67
C LYS A 152 10.83 6.62 -12.38
N ALA A 153 9.95 5.65 -12.18
CA ALA A 153 8.62 5.64 -12.75
C ALA A 153 7.57 6.43 -11.93
N GLY A 154 7.94 6.94 -10.75
CA GLY A 154 7.11 7.83 -9.95
C GLY A 154 6.45 7.21 -8.73
N MET A 155 6.69 5.94 -8.39
CA MET A 155 6.35 5.37 -7.09
C MET A 155 7.55 5.52 -6.14
N ILE A 156 7.43 6.42 -5.20
CA ILE A 156 8.52 6.87 -4.34
C ILE A 156 8.44 6.19 -2.98
N ALA A 157 9.55 5.65 -2.49
CA ALA A 157 9.67 5.23 -1.09
C ALA A 157 9.80 6.48 -0.22
N THR A 158 8.75 6.76 0.56
CA THR A 158 8.67 7.95 1.42
C THR A 158 8.78 7.65 2.90
N GLY A 159 8.79 6.39 3.28
CA GLY A 159 9.10 5.91 4.62
C GLY A 159 10.04 4.71 4.58
N MET A 160 11.10 4.75 5.38
CA MET A 160 12.12 3.71 5.42
C MET A 160 12.45 3.31 6.86
N ASN A 161 12.51 2.01 7.12
CA ASN A 161 13.21 1.51 8.28
C ASN A 161 14.71 1.45 7.94
N LYS A 162 15.48 2.42 8.46
CA LYS A 162 16.92 2.53 8.15
C LYS A 162 17.77 1.39 8.72
N GLN A 163 17.34 0.78 9.83
CA GLN A 163 18.10 -0.29 10.47
C GLN A 163 18.17 -1.55 9.59
N ASN A 164 17.03 -1.88 8.96
CA ASN A 164 16.89 -3.08 8.13
C ASN A 164 16.81 -2.74 6.64
N ASN A 165 16.97 -1.46 6.27
CA ASN A 165 16.84 -0.97 4.89
C ASN A 165 15.54 -1.42 4.20
N LEU A 166 14.38 -1.29 4.89
CA LEU A 166 13.08 -1.73 4.40
C LEU A 166 12.20 -0.55 4.01
N VAL A 167 11.50 -0.68 2.89
CA VAL A 167 10.47 0.28 2.46
C VAL A 167 9.21 0.06 3.28
N GLU A 168 8.82 1.07 4.04
CA GLU A 168 7.64 1.05 4.92
C GLU A 168 6.45 1.82 4.34
N ILE A 169 6.74 2.82 3.50
CA ILE A 169 5.71 3.68 2.91
C ILE A 169 6.06 3.98 1.46
N ILE A 170 5.06 3.88 0.59
CA ILE A 170 5.13 4.30 -0.81
C ILE A 170 4.12 5.41 -1.10
N GLU A 171 4.49 6.33 -1.99
CA GLU A 171 3.60 7.35 -2.54
C GLU A 171 3.73 7.43 -4.06
N LEU A 172 2.66 7.79 -4.75
CA LEU A 172 2.74 8.20 -6.16
C LEU A 172 2.96 9.70 -6.28
N LYS A 173 4.04 10.10 -6.97
CA LYS A 173 4.46 11.49 -7.15
C LYS A 173 3.36 12.35 -7.78
N ASP A 174 2.78 11.86 -8.88
CA ASP A 174 1.82 12.61 -9.69
C ASP A 174 0.36 12.22 -9.40
N HIS A 175 0.08 11.79 -8.16
CA HIS A 175 -1.26 11.48 -7.69
C HIS A 175 -1.68 12.42 -6.56
N PRO A 176 -2.95 12.90 -6.52
CA PRO A 176 -3.42 13.79 -5.47
C PRO A 176 -3.20 13.21 -4.07
N TRP A 177 -3.58 11.96 -3.86
CA TRP A 177 -3.37 11.24 -2.61
C TRP A 177 -3.34 9.73 -2.87
N PHE A 178 -2.15 9.14 -2.89
CA PHE A 178 -1.95 7.69 -3.05
C PHE A 178 -0.83 7.26 -2.13
N ILE A 179 -1.20 6.56 -1.07
CA ILE A 179 -0.27 6.13 -0.01
C ILE A 179 -0.47 4.64 0.26
N GLY A 180 0.61 3.89 0.27
CA GLY A 180 0.66 2.52 0.76
C GLY A 180 1.57 2.44 1.97
N VAL A 181 1.14 1.74 3.03
CA VAL A 181 1.91 1.54 4.25
C VAL A 181 2.03 0.06 4.57
N GLN A 182 3.24 -0.40 4.94
CA GLN A 182 3.47 -1.80 5.29
C GLN A 182 3.01 -2.13 6.71
N PHE A 183 2.97 -1.15 7.58
CA PHE A 183 2.48 -1.25 8.94
C PHE A 183 0.95 -1.16 9.03
N HIS A 184 0.42 -1.29 10.25
CA HIS A 184 -1.00 -1.32 10.57
C HIS A 184 -1.42 -0.10 11.39
N PRO A 185 -1.81 1.03 10.77
CA PRO A 185 -2.21 2.25 11.48
C PRO A 185 -3.45 2.04 12.36
N GLU A 186 -4.29 1.05 12.03
CA GLU A 186 -5.48 0.71 12.82
C GLU A 186 -5.14 0.26 14.24
N TYR A 187 -3.96 -0.29 14.48
CA TYR A 187 -3.55 -0.70 15.83
C TYR A 187 -3.23 0.46 16.78
N LYS A 188 -3.12 1.67 16.24
CA LYS A 188 -2.86 2.90 17.01
C LYS A 188 -3.99 3.92 16.87
N SER A 189 -5.10 3.56 16.23
CA SER A 189 -6.24 4.44 16.01
C SER A 189 -7.37 4.15 16.99
N THR A 190 -7.87 5.19 17.64
CA THR A 190 -9.06 5.12 18.51
C THR A 190 -10.04 6.24 18.15
N VAL A 191 -11.27 6.15 18.66
CA VAL A 191 -12.28 7.20 18.46
C VAL A 191 -11.83 8.53 19.07
N ALA A 192 -11.20 8.48 20.25
CA ALA A 192 -10.71 9.68 20.94
C ALA A 192 -9.41 10.26 20.33
N ALA A 193 -8.58 9.41 19.70
CA ALA A 193 -7.33 9.77 19.06
C ALA A 193 -7.20 9.04 17.73
N PRO A 194 -7.92 9.51 16.68
CA PRO A 194 -7.86 8.88 15.36
C PRO A 194 -6.46 9.04 14.76
N HIS A 195 -5.98 7.98 14.13
CA HIS A 195 -4.67 7.97 13.51
C HIS A 195 -4.58 9.04 12.39
N PRO A 196 -3.51 9.84 12.31
CA PRO A 196 -3.40 10.97 11.39
C PRO A 196 -3.57 10.56 9.92
N LEU A 197 -3.13 9.36 9.55
CA LEU A 197 -3.27 8.82 8.21
C LEU A 197 -4.75 8.66 7.80
N PHE A 198 -5.61 8.14 8.69
CA PHE A 198 -7.04 8.03 8.41
C PHE A 198 -7.74 9.39 8.34
N VAL A 199 -7.33 10.32 9.21
CA VAL A 199 -7.88 11.69 9.19
C VAL A 199 -7.57 12.37 7.86
N ASP A 200 -6.32 12.25 7.39
CA ASP A 200 -5.89 12.89 6.14
C ASP A 200 -6.49 12.20 4.90
N PHE A 201 -6.63 10.87 4.93
CA PHE A 201 -7.31 10.09 3.89
C PHE A 201 -8.76 10.55 3.69
N VAL A 202 -9.52 10.70 4.78
CA VAL A 202 -10.90 11.23 4.71
C VAL A 202 -10.92 12.68 4.21
N LYS A 203 -9.96 13.53 4.58
CA LYS A 203 -9.83 14.88 4.02
C LYS A 203 -9.60 14.84 2.51
N ALA A 204 -8.75 13.93 2.03
CA ALA A 204 -8.51 13.75 0.60
C ALA A 204 -9.78 13.32 -0.15
N ALA A 205 -10.57 12.40 0.41
CA ALA A 205 -11.88 12.02 -0.13
C ALA A 205 -12.83 13.20 -0.26
N ILE A 206 -12.95 14.03 0.78
CA ILE A 206 -13.80 15.24 0.76
C ILE A 206 -13.33 16.22 -0.31
N GLN A 207 -12.03 16.39 -0.49
CA GLN A 207 -11.47 17.25 -1.55
C GLN A 207 -11.77 16.70 -2.94
N HIS A 208 -11.58 15.40 -3.15
CA HIS A 208 -11.88 14.71 -4.40
C HIS A 208 -13.35 14.90 -4.80
N LYS A 209 -14.28 14.65 -3.87
CA LYS A 209 -15.71 14.88 -4.08
C LYS A 209 -16.04 16.29 -4.53
N LYS A 210 -15.46 17.32 -3.90
CA LYS A 210 -15.68 18.71 -4.25
C LYS A 210 -15.21 19.05 -5.67
N LEU A 211 -14.19 18.36 -6.19
CA LEU A 211 -13.71 18.55 -7.55
C LEU A 211 -14.62 17.92 -8.61
N GLN A 212 -15.34 16.86 -8.25
CA GLN A 212 -16.30 16.18 -9.15
C GLN A 212 -17.64 16.92 -9.30
N ILE A 213 -18.00 17.81 -8.36
CA ILE A 213 -19.26 18.55 -8.36
C ILE A 213 -19.15 19.88 -9.17
N LYS A 214 -17.95 20.25 -9.57
CA LYS A 214 -17.69 21.42 -10.43
C LYS A 214 -17.69 21.05 -11.90
#